data_972785e650b8929bf2ee8e91516bd3cd
#
_entry.id   972785e650b8929bf2ee8e91516bd3cd
#
_cell.length_a   1.000
_cell.length_b   1.000
_cell.length_c   1.000
_cell.angle_alpha   90.00
_cell.angle_beta   90.00
_cell.angle_gamma   90.00
#
_symmetry.space_group_name_H-M   'P 1'
#
loop_
_entity.id
_entity.type
_entity.pdbx_description
1 polymer ?
#
loop_
_entity_poly.entity_id
_entity_poly.type
_entity_poly.pdbx_seq_one_letter_code
_entity_poly.pdbx_strand_id
1 'polypeptide(L)'
;MINKNENIIIIGICGCSRCGKTKLTKELIQQYINLNQLNIDAYIPYSSIHLDKYFNREKISKNLIKTSKGHTYRNWEFPGALDWDDFLITINKQIKEMSENIKDNKKGILIIEGYLLFSPEFEKYKEEVNNYLNIFDYYIYICLDKAIAKERRMKTTKVGNDYYDEILWPEHIKYCTKYIQFFKYLKENNKNILIIDGNKLYGIKDMALCIFKWINFIEKLENDELNKLYNNLFTDFNIQMNLLEKHFSQIN
;
A
#
# COMPACT_ATOMS: atom_id res chain seq x y z
N MET A 1 5.16 -20.88 2.53
CA MET A 1 6.29 -20.07 2.01
C MET A 1 5.87 -19.49 0.66
N ILE A 2 6.05 -18.18 0.43
CA ILE A 2 5.71 -17.54 -0.85
C ILE A 2 6.88 -17.74 -1.82
N ASN A 3 6.63 -18.39 -2.95
CA ASN A 3 7.63 -18.60 -3.99
C ASN A 3 7.64 -17.37 -4.93
N LYS A 4 8.54 -16.44 -4.67
CA LYS A 4 8.72 -15.26 -5.52
C LYS A 4 9.35 -15.68 -6.87
N ASN A 5 8.83 -15.15 -7.96
CA ASN A 5 9.40 -15.28 -9.30
C ASN A 5 10.13 -13.98 -9.66
N GLU A 6 11.39 -14.07 -10.06
CA GLU A 6 12.25 -12.91 -10.40
C GLU A 6 11.73 -12.09 -11.60
N ASN A 7 10.90 -12.69 -12.42
CA ASN A 7 10.24 -12.01 -13.54
C ASN A 7 8.94 -11.29 -13.14
N ILE A 8 8.58 -11.25 -11.84
CA ILE A 8 7.44 -10.51 -11.35
C ILE A 8 7.92 -9.43 -10.39
N ILE A 9 7.67 -8.17 -10.74
CA ILE A 9 7.88 -7.05 -9.84
C ILE A 9 6.66 -6.91 -8.93
N ILE A 10 6.88 -7.00 -7.62
CA ILE A 10 5.82 -6.89 -6.61
C ILE A 10 5.92 -5.56 -5.89
N ILE A 11 4.86 -4.74 -6.03
CA ILE A 11 4.76 -3.42 -5.41
C ILE A 11 3.73 -3.49 -4.28
N GLY A 12 4.15 -3.15 -3.06
CA GLY A 12 3.25 -2.96 -1.93
C GLY A 12 2.85 -1.49 -1.77
N ILE A 13 1.54 -1.20 -1.66
CA ILE A 13 1.03 0.16 -1.42
C ILE A 13 0.23 0.18 -0.13
N CYS A 14 0.72 0.89 0.88
CA CYS A 14 0.10 1.02 2.20
C CYS A 14 -0.22 2.48 2.53
N GLY A 15 -1.02 2.70 3.56
CA GLY A 15 -1.40 4.03 4.06
C GLY A 15 -2.81 4.03 4.66
N CYS A 16 -3.20 5.11 5.32
CA CYS A 16 -4.49 5.20 6.01
C CYS A 16 -5.69 5.06 5.07
N SER A 17 -6.87 4.86 5.64
CA SER A 17 -8.12 4.86 4.88
C SER A 17 -8.27 6.17 4.11
N ARG A 18 -8.65 6.08 2.82
CA ARG A 18 -8.87 7.24 1.91
C ARG A 18 -7.63 8.04 1.54
N CYS A 19 -6.41 7.55 1.78
CA CYS A 19 -5.20 8.23 1.32
C CYS A 19 -4.97 8.13 -0.20
N GLY A 20 -5.69 7.27 -0.91
CA GLY A 20 -5.61 7.20 -2.37
C GLY A 20 -4.96 5.93 -2.93
N LYS A 21 -4.67 4.91 -2.10
CA LYS A 21 -4.06 3.63 -2.53
C LYS A 21 -4.70 3.03 -3.78
N THR A 22 -5.99 2.76 -3.70
CA THR A 22 -6.73 2.13 -4.81
C THR A 22 -6.76 2.99 -6.08
N LYS A 23 -6.76 4.33 -5.94
CA LYS A 23 -6.68 5.22 -7.10
C LYS A 23 -5.31 5.13 -7.75
N LEU A 24 -4.24 5.13 -6.95
CA LEU A 24 -2.88 4.97 -7.44
C LEU A 24 -2.67 3.59 -8.08
N THR A 25 -3.16 2.52 -7.45
CA THR A 25 -3.11 1.16 -8.01
C THR A 25 -3.74 1.07 -9.39
N LYS A 26 -4.95 1.64 -9.56
CA LYS A 26 -5.63 1.66 -10.85
C LYS A 26 -4.87 2.43 -11.90
N GLU A 27 -4.30 3.57 -11.54
CA GLU A 27 -3.52 4.40 -12.46
C GLU A 27 -2.22 3.72 -12.88
N LEU A 28 -1.50 3.09 -11.93
CA LEU A 28 -0.31 2.30 -12.26
C LEU A 28 -0.63 1.19 -13.26
N ILE A 29 -1.71 0.44 -13.04
CA ILE A 29 -2.15 -0.60 -13.99
C ILE A 29 -2.47 0.01 -15.36
N GLN A 30 -3.19 1.13 -15.41
CA GLN A 30 -3.56 1.78 -16.66
C GLN A 30 -2.32 2.27 -17.43
N GLN A 31 -1.37 2.89 -16.74
CA GLN A 31 -0.12 3.32 -17.35
C GLN A 31 0.73 2.13 -17.82
N TYR A 32 0.75 1.04 -17.04
CA TYR A 32 1.42 -0.18 -17.44
C TYR A 32 0.84 -0.77 -18.74
N ILE A 33 -0.48 -0.81 -18.86
CA ILE A 33 -1.16 -1.25 -20.09
C ILE A 33 -0.78 -0.35 -21.25
N ASN A 34 -0.84 0.97 -21.06
CA ASN A 34 -0.53 1.95 -22.12
C ASN A 34 0.92 1.80 -22.61
N LEU A 35 1.88 1.64 -21.70
CA LEU A 35 3.30 1.46 -22.05
C LEU A 35 3.55 0.15 -22.84
N ASN A 36 2.75 -0.87 -22.59
CA ASN A 36 2.91 -2.18 -23.22
C ASN A 36 2.08 -2.35 -24.50
N GLN A 37 1.04 -1.53 -24.73
CA GLN A 37 0.26 -1.54 -25.98
C GLN A 37 1.07 -1.15 -27.21
N LEU A 38 2.19 -0.48 -27.05
CA LEU A 38 3.13 -0.15 -28.12
C LEU A 38 3.93 -1.37 -28.62
N ASN A 39 3.91 -2.48 -27.88
CA ASN A 39 4.57 -3.75 -28.19
C ASN A 39 3.53 -4.83 -28.50
N ILE A 40 3.05 -4.88 -29.73
CA ILE A 40 1.92 -5.70 -30.20
C ILE A 40 2.12 -7.22 -29.99
N ASP A 41 3.36 -7.70 -29.83
CA ASP A 41 3.67 -9.13 -29.88
C ASP A 41 3.80 -9.84 -28.52
N ALA A 42 3.50 -9.19 -27.39
CA ALA A 42 3.66 -9.86 -26.12
C ALA A 42 2.69 -9.37 -25.04
N TYR A 43 1.80 -10.28 -24.66
CA TYR A 43 1.06 -10.14 -23.40
C TYR A 43 2.03 -10.16 -22.22
N ILE A 44 2.05 -9.06 -21.46
CA ILE A 44 2.82 -8.97 -20.23
C ILE A 44 1.82 -9.00 -19.07
N PRO A 45 1.87 -10.01 -18.18
CA PRO A 45 0.88 -10.17 -17.14
C PRO A 45 0.95 -9.05 -16.11
N TYR A 46 -0.20 -8.55 -15.72
CA TYR A 46 -0.36 -7.62 -14.61
C TYR A 46 -1.54 -8.03 -13.73
N SER A 47 -1.46 -7.70 -12.44
CA SER A 47 -2.56 -7.97 -11.51
C SER A 47 -2.52 -7.03 -10.31
N SER A 48 -3.64 -6.95 -9.59
CA SER A 48 -3.70 -6.29 -8.29
C SER A 48 -4.51 -7.07 -7.27
N ILE A 49 -4.02 -7.06 -6.03
CA ILE A 49 -4.68 -7.65 -4.87
C ILE A 49 -4.99 -6.56 -3.86
N HIS A 50 -6.24 -6.52 -3.42
CA HIS A 50 -6.73 -5.55 -2.44
C HIS A 50 -6.97 -6.26 -1.10
N LEU A 51 -6.22 -5.91 -0.07
CA LEU A 51 -6.32 -6.52 1.27
C LEU A 51 -7.73 -6.36 1.88
N ASP A 52 -8.42 -5.28 1.57
CA ASP A 52 -9.79 -5.03 2.06
C ASP A 52 -10.82 -6.10 1.63
N LYS A 53 -10.51 -6.95 0.65
CA LYS A 53 -11.36 -8.08 0.25
C LYS A 53 -11.32 -9.26 1.22
N TYR A 54 -10.34 -9.28 2.10
CA TYR A 54 -10.04 -10.37 3.03
C TYR A 54 -10.52 -10.09 4.47
N PHE A 55 -11.43 -9.15 4.65
CA PHE A 55 -12.05 -8.94 5.95
C PHE A 55 -12.88 -10.15 6.41
N ASN A 56 -12.52 -10.71 7.55
CA ASN A 56 -13.23 -11.81 8.19
C ASN A 56 -14.41 -11.29 9.04
N ARG A 57 -15.62 -11.38 8.47
CA ARG A 57 -16.83 -10.84 9.09
C ARG A 57 -17.15 -11.48 10.44
N GLU A 58 -16.81 -12.75 10.65
CA GLU A 58 -17.02 -13.45 11.92
C GLU A 58 -16.12 -12.86 13.01
N LYS A 59 -14.83 -12.72 12.76
CA LYS A 59 -13.88 -12.11 13.70
C LYS A 59 -14.28 -10.67 14.05
N ILE A 60 -14.70 -9.91 13.04
CA ILE A 60 -15.15 -8.52 13.21
C ILE A 60 -16.44 -8.43 14.03
N SER A 61 -17.40 -9.34 13.82
CA SER A 61 -18.68 -9.34 14.57
C SER A 61 -18.49 -9.60 16.06
N LYS A 62 -17.41 -10.29 16.43
CA LYS A 62 -17.04 -10.58 17.83
C LYS A 62 -16.22 -9.46 18.47
N ASN A 63 -15.71 -8.51 17.69
CA ASN A 63 -14.90 -7.39 18.19
C ASN A 63 -15.69 -6.07 18.13
N LEU A 64 -16.43 -5.80 19.19
CA LEU A 64 -17.26 -4.60 19.31
C LEU A 64 -16.56 -3.58 20.21
N ILE A 65 -16.55 -2.32 19.78
CA ILE A 65 -16.02 -1.19 20.56
C ILE A 65 -17.14 -0.19 20.80
N LYS A 66 -17.25 0.28 22.04
CA LYS A 66 -18.19 1.32 22.43
C LYS A 66 -17.48 2.66 22.51
N THR A 67 -18.04 3.67 21.84
CA THR A 67 -17.52 5.04 21.87
C THR A 67 -17.99 5.80 23.12
N SER A 68 -17.37 6.95 23.39
CA SER A 68 -17.76 7.84 24.49
C SER A 68 -19.20 8.32 24.41
N LYS A 69 -19.76 8.40 23.19
CA LYS A 69 -21.17 8.73 22.95
C LYS A 69 -22.14 7.56 23.16
N GLY A 70 -21.63 6.40 23.55
CA GLY A 70 -22.44 5.20 23.79
C GLY A 70 -22.78 4.40 22.53
N HIS A 71 -22.35 4.81 21.33
CA HIS A 71 -22.53 4.02 20.12
C HIS A 71 -21.61 2.80 20.13
N THR A 72 -22.12 1.67 19.62
CA THR A 72 -21.34 0.44 19.52
C THR A 72 -21.05 0.16 18.05
N TYR A 73 -19.78 -0.02 17.74
CA TYR A 73 -19.29 -0.28 16.38
C TYR A 73 -18.52 -1.60 16.32
N ARG A 74 -18.49 -2.21 15.15
CA ARG A 74 -17.58 -3.31 14.83
C ARG A 74 -16.20 -2.74 14.55
N ASN A 75 -15.16 -3.31 15.16
CA ASN A 75 -13.79 -2.92 14.86
C ASN A 75 -13.30 -3.60 13.57
N TRP A 76 -13.03 -2.82 12.55
CA TRP A 76 -12.46 -3.26 11.27
C TRP A 76 -10.97 -2.98 11.18
N GLU A 77 -10.43 -2.22 12.12
CA GLU A 77 -9.15 -1.54 11.99
C GLU A 77 -7.98 -2.30 12.65
N PHE A 78 -8.19 -3.56 13.05
CA PHE A 78 -7.15 -4.38 13.68
C PHE A 78 -6.70 -5.54 12.78
N PRO A 79 -5.43 -6.01 12.88
CA PRO A 79 -4.90 -7.07 12.02
C PRO A 79 -5.71 -8.37 12.06
N GLY A 80 -6.26 -8.73 13.21
CA GLY A 80 -7.11 -9.92 13.36
C GLY A 80 -8.47 -9.83 12.65
N ALA A 81 -8.85 -8.65 12.13
CA ALA A 81 -10.03 -8.50 11.28
C ALA A 81 -9.87 -9.12 9.90
N LEU A 82 -8.65 -9.47 9.51
CA LEU A 82 -8.32 -9.99 8.19
C LEU A 82 -8.14 -11.52 8.20
N ASP A 83 -8.45 -12.14 7.08
CA ASP A 83 -8.13 -13.53 6.79
C ASP A 83 -6.81 -13.59 6.03
N TRP A 84 -5.72 -13.66 6.79
CA TRP A 84 -4.38 -13.64 6.25
C TRP A 84 -4.00 -14.92 5.51
N ASP A 85 -4.55 -16.07 5.92
CA ASP A 85 -4.29 -17.34 5.27
C ASP A 85 -4.84 -17.32 3.83
N ASP A 86 -6.09 -16.87 3.66
CA ASP A 86 -6.71 -16.73 2.34
C ASP A 86 -6.00 -15.68 1.49
N PHE A 87 -5.58 -14.57 2.11
CA PHE A 87 -4.80 -13.53 1.43
C PHE A 87 -3.45 -14.06 0.91
N LEU A 88 -2.69 -14.81 1.73
CA LEU A 88 -1.41 -15.39 1.34
C LEU A 88 -1.57 -16.47 0.27
N ILE A 89 -2.61 -17.30 0.36
CA ILE A 89 -2.97 -18.28 -0.67
C ILE A 89 -3.23 -17.57 -2.01
N THR A 90 -3.97 -16.46 -1.97
CA THR A 90 -4.27 -15.69 -3.18
C THR A 90 -3.01 -15.07 -3.80
N ILE A 91 -2.09 -14.55 -2.99
CA ILE A 91 -0.82 -14.03 -3.49
C ILE A 91 -0.04 -15.12 -4.21
N ASN A 92 0.13 -16.30 -3.58
CA ASN A 92 0.84 -17.43 -4.18
C ASN A 92 0.21 -17.88 -5.49
N LYS A 93 -1.12 -18.00 -5.52
CA LYS A 93 -1.87 -18.36 -6.72
C LYS A 93 -1.63 -17.33 -7.84
N GLN A 94 -1.71 -16.04 -7.53
CA GLN A 94 -1.53 -14.98 -8.51
C GLN A 94 -0.10 -14.94 -9.08
N ILE A 95 0.91 -15.13 -8.22
CA ILE A 95 2.32 -15.22 -8.66
C ILE A 95 2.50 -16.41 -9.61
N LYS A 96 1.93 -17.57 -9.28
CA LYS A 96 2.00 -18.77 -10.12
C LYS A 96 1.35 -18.53 -11.48
N GLU A 97 0.11 -18.04 -11.51
CA GLU A 97 -0.62 -17.77 -12.75
C GLU A 97 0.11 -16.75 -13.64
N MET A 98 0.69 -15.70 -13.04
CA MET A 98 1.49 -14.75 -13.78
C MET A 98 2.77 -15.36 -14.33
N SER A 99 3.46 -16.19 -13.54
CA SER A 99 4.71 -16.87 -13.94
C SER A 99 4.51 -17.77 -15.16
N GLU A 100 3.38 -18.46 -15.23
CA GLU A 100 3.03 -19.35 -16.34
C GLU A 100 2.76 -18.57 -17.65
N ASN A 101 2.44 -17.28 -17.55
CA ASN A 101 2.11 -16.41 -18.68
C ASN A 101 3.25 -15.47 -19.10
N ILE A 102 4.35 -15.41 -18.35
CA ILE A 102 5.51 -14.59 -18.71
C ILE A 102 6.33 -15.32 -19.78
N LYS A 103 6.59 -14.64 -20.90
CA LYS A 103 7.42 -15.11 -22.00
C LYS A 103 8.63 -14.18 -22.18
N ASP A 104 9.72 -14.72 -22.72
CA ASP A 104 10.84 -13.96 -23.30
C ASP A 104 11.48 -12.90 -22.39
N ASN A 105 11.85 -13.24 -21.17
CA ASN A 105 12.53 -12.35 -20.19
C ASN A 105 11.76 -11.05 -19.87
N LYS A 106 10.46 -10.99 -20.14
CA LYS A 106 9.63 -9.84 -19.77
C LYS A 106 9.27 -9.90 -18.29
N LYS A 107 9.02 -8.72 -17.71
CA LYS A 107 8.64 -8.62 -16.29
C LYS A 107 7.16 -8.29 -16.14
N GLY A 108 6.44 -9.16 -15.44
CA GLY A 108 5.08 -8.86 -14.98
C GLY A 108 5.07 -7.91 -13.79
N ILE A 109 3.91 -7.30 -13.50
CA ILE A 109 3.73 -6.42 -12.36
C ILE A 109 2.55 -6.89 -11.49
N LEU A 110 2.81 -7.12 -10.19
CA LEU A 110 1.79 -7.42 -9.20
C LEU A 110 1.74 -6.29 -8.18
N ILE A 111 0.60 -5.63 -8.07
CA ILE A 111 0.40 -4.55 -7.10
C ILE A 111 -0.48 -5.08 -5.97
N ILE A 112 -0.01 -5.00 -4.74
CA ILE A 112 -0.74 -5.40 -3.55
C ILE A 112 -0.99 -4.15 -2.72
N GLU A 113 -2.26 -3.84 -2.44
CA GLU A 113 -2.59 -2.65 -1.66
C GLU A 113 -3.43 -2.97 -0.42
N GLY A 114 -3.20 -2.23 0.65
CA GLY A 114 -4.00 -2.37 1.86
C GLY A 114 -3.59 -1.44 2.98
N TYR A 115 -4.50 -1.28 3.91
CA TYR A 115 -4.35 -0.40 5.07
C TYR A 115 -3.31 -0.94 6.08
N LEU A 116 -3.32 -2.25 6.34
CA LEU A 116 -2.39 -2.91 7.28
C LEU A 116 -1.32 -3.73 6.56
N LEU A 117 -1.07 -3.45 5.28
CA LEU A 117 -0.25 -4.29 4.41
C LEU A 117 1.15 -4.59 4.96
N PHE A 118 1.78 -3.65 5.63
CA PHE A 118 3.12 -3.80 6.19
C PHE A 118 3.10 -4.00 7.70
N SER A 119 1.95 -4.38 8.29
CA SER A 119 1.85 -4.56 9.74
C SER A 119 2.70 -5.74 10.22
N PRO A 120 3.68 -5.52 11.10
CA PRO A 120 4.51 -6.59 11.67
C PRO A 120 3.79 -7.41 12.76
N GLU A 121 2.53 -7.11 13.07
CA GLU A 121 1.80 -7.72 14.22
C GLU A 121 1.24 -9.11 13.95
N PHE A 122 1.89 -9.87 13.10
CA PHE A 122 1.59 -11.29 12.93
C PHE A 122 2.36 -12.12 13.97
N GLU A 123 2.12 -11.93 15.26
CA GLU A 123 2.82 -12.70 16.29
C GLU A 123 2.66 -14.22 16.12
N LYS A 124 1.55 -14.66 15.54
CA LYS A 124 1.30 -16.07 15.23
C LYS A 124 2.15 -16.60 14.05
N TYR A 125 2.69 -15.74 13.20
CA TYR A 125 3.34 -16.09 11.94
C TYR A 125 4.74 -15.46 11.79
N LYS A 126 5.52 -15.34 12.87
CA LYS A 126 6.81 -14.62 12.87
C LYS A 126 7.76 -15.01 11.75
N GLU A 127 7.88 -16.30 11.44
CA GLU A 127 8.73 -16.77 10.34
C GLU A 127 8.08 -16.56 8.96
N GLU A 128 6.77 -16.81 8.85
CA GLU A 128 6.01 -16.63 7.60
C GLU A 128 5.82 -15.16 7.25
N VAL A 129 5.73 -14.28 8.24
CA VAL A 129 5.62 -12.82 8.08
C VAL A 129 6.92 -12.21 7.57
N ASN A 130 8.07 -12.65 8.08
CA ASN A 130 9.35 -12.20 7.53
C ASN A 130 9.47 -12.58 6.05
N ASN A 131 8.98 -13.77 5.67
CA ASN A 131 8.91 -14.19 4.27
C ASN A 131 7.92 -13.36 3.46
N TYR A 132 6.73 -13.07 4.01
CA TYR A 132 5.71 -12.24 3.35
C TYR A 132 6.20 -10.80 3.13
N LEU A 133 6.75 -10.15 4.16
CA LEU A 133 7.24 -8.79 4.04
C LEU A 133 8.43 -8.67 3.07
N ASN A 134 9.16 -9.74 2.81
CA ASN A 134 10.28 -9.77 1.87
C ASN A 134 9.89 -10.02 0.41
N ILE A 135 8.62 -10.32 0.11
CA ILE A 135 8.18 -10.53 -1.30
C ILE A 135 8.20 -9.25 -2.11
N PHE A 136 8.00 -8.10 -1.47
CA PHE A 136 7.93 -6.82 -2.17
C PHE A 136 9.30 -6.38 -2.67
N ASP A 137 9.34 -5.93 -3.92
CA ASP A 137 10.49 -5.25 -4.50
C ASP A 137 10.49 -3.77 -4.17
N TYR A 138 9.27 -3.21 -4.06
CA TYR A 138 9.03 -1.79 -3.81
C TYR A 138 7.94 -1.60 -2.75
N TYR A 139 8.23 -0.73 -1.79
CA TYR A 139 7.35 -0.41 -0.67
C TYR A 139 6.92 1.04 -0.80
N ILE A 140 5.63 1.29 -0.96
CA ILE A 140 5.06 2.64 -1.07
C ILE A 140 4.14 2.87 0.13
N TYR A 141 4.38 3.96 0.87
CA TYR A 141 3.49 4.39 1.94
C TYR A 141 2.96 5.80 1.68
N ILE A 142 1.64 5.97 1.73
CA ILE A 142 0.98 7.26 1.50
C ILE A 142 0.56 7.84 2.86
N CYS A 143 1.24 8.90 3.30
CA CYS A 143 0.87 9.70 4.45
C CYS A 143 -0.26 10.65 4.11
N LEU A 144 -1.23 10.83 5.00
CA LEU A 144 -2.32 11.79 4.85
C LEU A 144 -2.74 12.32 6.22
N ASP A 145 -2.89 13.63 6.36
CA ASP A 145 -3.29 14.24 7.62
C ASP A 145 -4.67 13.75 8.08
N LYS A 146 -4.84 13.59 9.41
CA LYS A 146 -6.06 13.12 10.05
C LYS A 146 -7.30 13.87 9.56
N ALA A 147 -7.23 15.20 9.51
CA ALA A 147 -8.35 16.04 9.11
C ALA A 147 -8.78 15.77 7.66
N ILE A 148 -7.82 15.66 6.73
CA ILE A 148 -8.08 15.40 5.31
C ILE A 148 -8.61 13.97 5.12
N ALA A 149 -8.01 12.99 5.81
CA ALA A 149 -8.47 11.60 5.75
C ALA A 149 -9.90 11.46 6.28
N LYS A 150 -10.22 12.16 7.39
CA LYS A 150 -11.56 12.21 7.96
C LYS A 150 -12.56 12.83 6.99
N GLU A 151 -12.26 14.00 6.43
CA GLU A 151 -13.11 14.67 5.45
C GLU A 151 -13.43 13.76 4.27
N ARG A 152 -12.40 13.12 3.68
CA ARG A 152 -12.58 12.18 2.56
C ARG A 152 -13.42 10.96 2.96
N ARG A 153 -13.27 10.46 4.19
CA ARG A 153 -14.05 9.33 4.71
C ARG A 153 -15.51 9.70 4.88
N MET A 154 -15.79 10.85 5.49
CA MET A 154 -17.17 11.30 5.75
C MET A 154 -17.95 11.55 4.46
N LYS A 155 -17.30 12.00 3.38
CA LYS A 155 -17.94 12.15 2.06
C LYS A 155 -18.36 10.83 1.41
N THR A 156 -17.79 9.71 1.83
CA THR A 156 -17.94 8.42 1.13
C THR A 156 -18.62 7.33 1.94
N THR A 157 -18.78 7.52 3.24
CA THR A 157 -19.39 6.53 4.13
C THR A 157 -20.30 7.20 5.15
N LYS A 158 -21.38 6.50 5.55
CA LYS A 158 -22.30 6.95 6.61
C LYS A 158 -21.80 6.53 8.01
N VAL A 159 -20.51 6.55 8.23
CA VAL A 159 -19.92 6.20 9.54
C VAL A 159 -19.89 7.45 10.43
N GLY A 160 -20.23 7.32 11.71
CA GLY A 160 -20.23 8.44 12.65
C GLY A 160 -18.84 9.06 12.87
N ASN A 161 -18.81 10.35 13.21
CA ASN A 161 -17.57 11.06 13.53
C ASN A 161 -16.83 10.40 14.71
N ASP A 162 -17.56 9.90 15.69
CA ASP A 162 -17.02 9.22 16.86
C ASP A 162 -16.32 7.90 16.49
N TYR A 163 -16.84 7.15 15.51
CA TYR A 163 -16.11 5.99 15.00
C TYR A 163 -14.73 6.39 14.43
N TYR A 164 -14.69 7.46 13.64
CA TYR A 164 -13.44 7.92 13.06
C TYR A 164 -12.44 8.36 14.12
N ASP A 165 -12.88 9.19 15.07
CA ASP A 165 -12.00 9.83 16.04
C ASP A 165 -11.58 8.88 17.17
N GLU A 166 -12.45 7.96 17.59
CA GLU A 166 -12.22 7.12 18.76
C GLU A 166 -11.80 5.68 18.40
N ILE A 167 -12.02 5.23 17.17
CA ILE A 167 -11.70 3.86 16.76
C ILE A 167 -10.75 3.86 15.56
N LEU A 168 -11.18 4.37 14.40
CA LEU A 168 -10.43 4.22 13.15
C LEU A 168 -9.05 4.86 13.23
N TRP A 169 -8.98 6.14 13.61
CA TRP A 169 -7.70 6.84 13.63
C TRP A 169 -6.78 6.37 14.76
N PRO A 170 -7.22 6.15 16.00
CA PRO A 170 -6.38 5.56 17.05
C PRO A 170 -5.84 4.17 16.70
N GLU A 171 -6.65 3.29 16.14
CA GLU A 171 -6.19 1.96 15.70
C GLU A 171 -5.18 2.09 14.55
N HIS A 172 -5.41 3.01 13.59
CA HIS A 172 -4.43 3.29 12.54
C HIS A 172 -3.08 3.68 13.13
N ILE A 173 -3.05 4.65 14.03
CA ILE A 173 -1.81 5.09 14.66
C ILE A 173 -1.15 3.94 15.43
N LYS A 174 -1.91 3.22 16.25
CA LYS A 174 -1.43 2.10 17.06
C LYS A 174 -0.70 1.03 16.26
N TYR A 175 -1.26 0.63 15.12
CA TYR A 175 -0.65 -0.43 14.30
C TYR A 175 0.41 0.10 13.33
N CYS A 176 0.25 1.32 12.85
CA CYS A 176 1.14 1.85 11.82
C CYS A 176 2.38 2.59 12.35
N THR A 177 2.42 2.98 13.64
CA THR A 177 3.65 3.56 14.25
C THR A 177 4.86 2.63 14.15
N LYS A 178 4.63 1.32 14.17
CA LYS A 178 5.68 0.31 14.00
C LYS A 178 6.34 0.35 12.61
N TYR A 179 5.69 0.98 11.63
CA TYR A 179 6.27 1.15 10.29
C TYR A 179 7.51 2.04 10.28
N ILE A 180 7.68 2.94 11.25
CA ILE A 180 8.90 3.75 11.38
C ILE A 180 10.12 2.83 11.52
N GLN A 181 10.08 1.88 12.46
CA GLN A 181 11.17 0.93 12.67
C GLN A 181 11.32 -0.02 11.48
N PHE A 182 10.20 -0.48 10.93
CA PHE A 182 10.19 -1.35 9.77
C PHE A 182 10.83 -0.70 8.54
N PHE A 183 10.52 0.55 8.22
CA PHE A 183 11.12 1.24 7.09
C PHE A 183 12.61 1.56 7.32
N LYS A 184 13.03 1.86 8.56
CA LYS A 184 14.46 1.96 8.90
C LYS A 184 15.19 0.65 8.61
N TYR A 185 14.63 -0.47 9.08
CA TYR A 185 15.16 -1.81 8.81
C TYR A 185 15.22 -2.13 7.29
N LEU A 186 14.16 -1.85 6.54
CA LEU A 186 14.16 -2.05 5.10
C LEU A 186 15.24 -1.22 4.40
N LYS A 187 15.47 0.01 4.83
CA LYS A 187 16.51 0.88 4.27
C LYS A 187 17.91 0.34 4.53
N GLU A 188 18.17 -0.12 5.75
CA GLU A 188 19.44 -0.78 6.13
C GLU A 188 19.70 -2.05 5.29
N ASN A 189 18.62 -2.72 4.84
CA ASN A 189 18.70 -3.89 3.96
C ASN A 189 18.56 -3.55 2.46
N ASN A 190 18.84 -2.31 2.07
CA ASN A 190 18.83 -1.82 0.68
C ASN A 190 17.53 -2.06 -0.08
N LYS A 191 16.38 -2.04 0.61
CA LYS A 191 15.05 -2.16 -0.02
C LYS A 191 14.59 -0.83 -0.61
N ASN A 192 13.80 -0.90 -1.66
CA ASN A 192 13.24 0.27 -2.34
C ASN A 192 12.00 0.78 -1.60
N ILE A 193 12.09 1.96 -0.99
CA ILE A 193 11.03 2.57 -0.19
C ILE A 193 10.69 3.95 -0.75
N LEU A 194 9.41 4.26 -0.82
CA LEU A 194 8.87 5.57 -1.16
C LEU A 194 7.77 5.96 -0.18
N ILE A 195 7.94 7.09 0.51
CA ILE A 195 6.93 7.68 1.39
C ILE A 195 6.37 8.92 0.69
N ILE A 196 5.08 8.90 0.37
CA ILE A 196 4.39 9.95 -0.38
C ILE A 196 3.61 10.85 0.57
N ASP A 197 3.76 12.16 0.42
CA ASP A 197 2.92 13.16 1.07
C ASP A 197 1.57 13.27 0.34
N GLY A 198 0.55 12.57 0.82
CA GLY A 198 -0.80 12.56 0.26
C GLY A 198 -1.58 13.85 0.49
N ASN A 199 -1.04 14.81 1.29
CA ASN A 199 -1.63 16.14 1.46
C ASN A 199 -1.36 17.04 0.24
N LYS A 200 -0.28 16.76 -0.48
CA LYS A 200 0.06 17.47 -1.71
C LYS A 200 -0.83 17.03 -2.86
N LEU A 201 -1.27 17.99 -3.66
CA LEU A 201 -2.11 17.74 -4.83
C LEU A 201 -1.25 17.35 -6.04
N TYR A 202 -0.70 16.13 -6.00
CA TYR A 202 -0.05 15.57 -7.18
C TYR A 202 -1.07 15.06 -8.19
N GLY A 203 -0.82 15.25 -9.48
CA GLY A 203 -1.51 14.54 -10.54
C GLY A 203 -1.29 13.03 -10.40
N ILE A 204 -2.37 12.25 -10.28
CA ILE A 204 -2.24 10.80 -10.06
C ILE A 204 -1.52 10.10 -11.20
N LYS A 205 -1.74 10.56 -12.45
CA LYS A 205 -1.08 10.09 -13.65
C LYS A 205 0.42 10.37 -13.61
N ASP A 206 0.78 11.61 -13.26
CA ASP A 206 2.16 12.07 -13.21
C ASP A 206 2.94 11.32 -12.10
N MET A 207 2.29 11.10 -10.96
CA MET A 207 2.84 10.28 -9.88
C MET A 207 3.08 8.83 -10.32
N ALA A 208 2.17 8.24 -11.08
CA ALA A 208 2.34 6.88 -11.62
C ALA A 208 3.51 6.81 -12.60
N LEU A 209 3.68 7.80 -13.47
CA LEU A 209 4.84 7.89 -14.39
C LEU A 209 6.16 8.03 -13.63
N CYS A 210 6.20 8.86 -12.58
CA CYS A 210 7.37 8.98 -11.72
C CYS A 210 7.73 7.65 -11.03
N ILE A 211 6.73 6.90 -10.57
CA ILE A 211 6.93 5.57 -9.99
C ILE A 211 7.47 4.61 -11.03
N PHE A 212 6.96 4.62 -12.27
CA PHE A 212 7.50 3.77 -13.35
C PHE A 212 8.95 4.09 -13.71
N LYS A 213 9.35 5.35 -13.68
CA LYS A 213 10.76 5.71 -13.79
C LYS A 213 11.57 5.12 -12.63
N TRP A 214 11.09 5.24 -11.41
CA TRP A 214 11.77 4.72 -10.23
C TRP A 214 11.97 3.20 -10.26
N ILE A 215 10.98 2.47 -10.76
CA ILE A 215 11.08 1.00 -10.88
C ILE A 215 11.74 0.55 -12.20
N ASN A 216 12.34 1.48 -12.94
CA ASN A 216 13.05 1.25 -14.21
C ASN A 216 12.18 0.65 -15.34
N PHE A 217 10.88 0.96 -15.37
CA PHE A 217 10.00 0.64 -16.50
C PHE A 217 10.09 1.65 -17.63
N ILE A 218 10.47 2.89 -17.32
CA ILE A 218 10.72 3.95 -18.30
C ILE A 218 12.07 4.60 -18.03
N GLU A 219 12.80 4.94 -19.10
CA GLU A 219 14.13 5.53 -18.99
C GLU A 219 14.10 7.03 -18.68
N LYS A 220 13.17 7.74 -19.33
CA LYS A 220 13.07 9.22 -19.22
C LYS A 220 11.63 9.66 -18.99
N LEU A 221 11.48 10.76 -18.27
CA LEU A 221 10.23 11.51 -18.19
C LEU A 221 10.19 12.54 -19.31
N GLU A 222 8.99 12.76 -19.87
CA GLU A 222 8.81 13.51 -21.13
C GLU A 222 9.04 15.02 -20.99
N ASN A 223 8.97 15.59 -19.78
CA ASN A 223 9.08 17.03 -19.58
C ASN A 223 9.69 17.42 -18.22
N ASP A 224 10.05 18.69 -18.09
CA ASP A 224 10.68 19.25 -16.89
C ASP A 224 9.78 19.26 -15.66
N GLU A 225 8.46 19.37 -15.83
CA GLU A 225 7.51 19.33 -14.71
C GLU A 225 7.47 17.95 -14.07
N LEU A 226 7.47 16.88 -14.88
CA LEU A 226 7.57 15.50 -14.39
C LEU A 226 8.93 15.23 -13.74
N ASN A 227 10.02 15.79 -14.26
CA ASN A 227 11.34 15.67 -13.63
C ASN A 227 11.39 16.41 -12.29
N LYS A 228 10.78 17.58 -12.16
CA LYS A 228 10.59 18.29 -10.89
C LYS A 228 9.79 17.47 -9.89
N LEU A 229 8.66 16.90 -10.33
CA LEU A 229 7.83 16.04 -9.50
C LEU A 229 8.60 14.81 -9.04
N TYR A 230 9.34 14.15 -9.93
CA TYR A 230 10.19 13.01 -9.61
C TYR A 230 11.18 13.36 -8.50
N ASN A 231 11.93 14.46 -8.63
CA ASN A 231 12.88 14.90 -7.63
C ASN A 231 12.21 15.23 -6.28
N ASN A 232 10.99 15.75 -6.29
CA ASN A 232 10.22 16.02 -5.08
C ASN A 232 9.69 14.75 -4.40
N LEU A 233 9.33 13.72 -5.16
CA LEU A 233 8.84 12.44 -4.61
C LEU A 233 9.99 11.60 -4.06
N PHE A 234 11.13 11.57 -4.77
CA PHE A 234 12.28 10.75 -4.42
C PHE A 234 13.37 11.57 -3.71
N THR A 235 12.96 12.36 -2.72
CA THR A 235 13.84 13.11 -1.82
C THR A 235 14.65 12.18 -0.92
N ASP A 236 15.59 12.77 -0.18
CA ASP A 236 16.37 12.05 0.83
C ASP A 236 15.48 11.24 1.79
N PHE A 237 15.94 10.05 2.14
CA PHE A 237 15.19 9.13 3.00
C PHE A 237 14.87 9.74 4.37
N ASN A 238 15.75 10.57 4.93
CA ASN A 238 15.51 11.22 6.22
C ASN A 238 14.35 12.21 6.12
N ILE A 239 14.21 12.92 4.99
CA ILE A 239 13.06 13.81 4.74
C ILE A 239 11.78 12.99 4.68
N GLN A 240 11.80 11.85 4.00
CA GLN A 240 10.66 10.93 3.92
C GLN A 240 10.31 10.34 5.29
N MET A 241 11.30 9.99 6.11
CA MET A 241 11.08 9.49 7.47
C MET A 241 10.51 10.55 8.40
N ASN A 242 10.95 11.81 8.30
CA ASN A 242 10.38 12.93 9.05
C ASN A 242 8.88 13.13 8.71
N LEU A 243 8.51 12.97 7.44
CA LEU A 243 7.09 13.00 7.03
C LEU A 243 6.29 11.88 7.70
N LEU A 244 6.83 10.67 7.75
CA LEU A 244 6.19 9.52 8.38
C LEU A 244 6.05 9.70 9.89
N GLU A 245 7.09 10.18 10.57
CA GLU A 245 7.07 10.46 12.00
C GLU A 245 6.06 11.56 12.34
N LYS A 246 6.01 12.64 11.55
CA LYS A 246 4.99 13.68 11.67
C LYS A 246 3.57 13.12 11.48
N HIS A 247 3.37 12.23 10.52
CA HIS A 247 2.07 11.60 10.28
C HIS A 247 1.59 10.81 11.51
N PHE A 248 2.47 10.03 12.13
CA PHE A 248 2.12 9.23 13.31
C PHE A 248 2.08 10.01 14.62
N SER A 249 2.62 11.23 14.68
CA SER A 249 2.52 12.11 15.86
C SER A 249 1.15 12.79 16.00
N GLN A 250 0.25 12.67 15.02
CA GLN A 250 -1.11 13.27 15.04
C GLN A 250 -2.09 12.49 15.93
N ILE A 251 -1.63 12.14 17.15
CA ILE A 251 -2.44 11.33 18.11
C ILE A 251 -3.41 12.20 18.90
N ASN A 252 -3.15 13.51 19.00
CA ASN A 252 -3.91 14.46 19.81
C ASN A 252 -4.95 15.22 19.02
#